data_ca003de9c7bda64cc4f0dd19ee81467b
#
_entry.id   ca003de9c7bda64cc4f0dd19ee81467b
#
_cell.length_a   1.000
_cell.length_b   1.000
_cell.length_c   1.000
_cell.angle_alpha   90.00
_cell.angle_beta   90.00
_cell.angle_gamma   90.00
#
_symmetry.space_group_name_H-M   'P 1'
#
loop_
_entity.id
_entity.type
_entity.pdbx_description
1 polymer ?
#
loop_
_entity_poly.entity_id
_entity_poly.type
_entity_poly.pdbx_seq_one_letter_code
_entity_poly.pdbx_strand_id
1 'polypeptide(L)'
;MAIKKSELYSSLWASCDELRGGMDASQYKDYVLVLLFVKYVSDKYAGVPYAPITIPGGASFKDMVALKGKPDIGDQINKKIIGPLANANKLSDMPDFNDPGKLGSGQEIVDRLTNLISIFENKALDFSKNRADGDDILGDAYEYLMRHFAAESGKSKGQFYTPAEVSRIMARIIGIHEAVSRSILKRKSTYDNRRVP
;
A
#
# COMPACT_ATOMS: atom_id res chain seq x y z
N MET A 1 7.61 -8.71 16.41
CA MET A 1 7.47 -9.91 15.57
C MET A 1 7.14 -9.44 14.19
N ALA A 2 7.76 -9.95 13.14
CA ALA A 2 7.41 -9.56 11.77
C ALA A 2 5.98 -10.01 11.42
N ILE A 3 5.28 -9.24 10.59
CA ILE A 3 3.93 -9.58 10.13
C ILE A 3 3.99 -10.88 9.32
N LYS A 4 3.09 -11.81 9.61
CA LYS A 4 2.95 -13.03 8.80
C LYS A 4 2.18 -12.69 7.52
N LYS A 5 2.70 -13.12 6.36
CA LYS A 5 2.01 -12.91 5.07
C LYS A 5 0.58 -13.45 5.06
N SER A 6 0.32 -14.56 5.77
CA SER A 6 -1.03 -15.11 5.90
C SER A 6 -2.02 -14.17 6.59
N GLU A 7 -1.58 -13.43 7.61
CA GLU A 7 -2.43 -12.47 8.33
C GLU A 7 -2.69 -11.22 7.48
N LEU A 8 -1.66 -10.74 6.75
CA LEU A 8 -1.83 -9.68 5.78
C LEU A 8 -2.86 -10.07 4.71
N TYR A 9 -2.69 -11.23 4.08
CA TYR A 9 -3.58 -11.70 3.02
C TYR A 9 -5.01 -11.93 3.51
N SER A 10 -5.19 -12.45 4.72
CA SER A 10 -6.52 -12.59 5.35
C SER A 10 -7.19 -11.25 5.54
N SER A 11 -6.46 -10.22 6.01
CA SER A 11 -7.01 -8.87 6.18
C SER A 11 -7.33 -8.20 4.85
N LEU A 12 -6.49 -8.39 3.83
CA LEU A 12 -6.76 -7.88 2.48
C LEU A 12 -8.02 -8.53 1.90
N TRP A 13 -8.19 -9.83 2.10
CA TRP A 13 -9.38 -10.56 1.64
C TRP A 13 -10.64 -10.07 2.36
N ALA A 14 -10.61 -9.95 3.68
CA ALA A 14 -11.72 -9.40 4.45
C ALA A 14 -12.10 -7.98 4.00
N SER A 15 -11.11 -7.16 3.63
CA SER A 15 -11.34 -5.82 3.09
C SER A 15 -12.03 -5.85 1.72
N CYS A 16 -11.66 -6.80 0.87
CA CYS A 16 -12.32 -7.01 -0.42
C CYS A 16 -13.77 -7.48 -0.22
N ASP A 17 -14.01 -8.40 0.73
CA ASP A 17 -15.36 -8.89 1.03
C ASP A 17 -16.28 -7.78 1.55
N GLU A 18 -15.77 -6.85 2.37
CA GLU A 18 -16.53 -5.69 2.85
C GLU A 18 -16.98 -4.75 1.70
N LEU A 19 -16.19 -4.67 0.63
CA LEU A 19 -16.49 -3.82 -0.53
C LEU A 19 -17.29 -4.55 -1.62
N ARG A 20 -17.42 -5.87 -1.52
CA ARG A 20 -18.13 -6.71 -2.48
C ARG A 20 -19.62 -6.34 -2.52
N GLY A 21 -20.18 -6.26 -3.72
CA GLY A 21 -21.59 -5.90 -3.93
C GLY A 21 -21.85 -4.41 -4.12
N GLY A 22 -20.92 -3.52 -3.78
CA GLY A 22 -21.03 -2.08 -4.02
C GLY A 22 -20.29 -1.57 -5.26
N MET A 23 -19.26 -2.31 -5.70
CA MET A 23 -18.44 -1.92 -6.85
C MET A 23 -17.75 -3.11 -7.51
N ASP A 24 -17.19 -2.90 -8.71
CA ASP A 24 -16.41 -3.91 -9.45
C ASP A 24 -15.08 -4.22 -8.73
N ALA A 25 -14.63 -5.46 -8.87
CA ALA A 25 -13.36 -5.95 -8.32
C ALA A 25 -12.15 -5.09 -8.70
N SER A 26 -12.14 -4.53 -9.92
CA SER A 26 -11.09 -3.63 -10.38
C SER A 26 -11.06 -2.29 -9.63
N GLN A 27 -12.15 -1.88 -9.00
CA GLN A 27 -12.30 -0.60 -8.32
C GLN A 27 -11.99 -0.68 -6.83
N TYR A 28 -12.44 -1.72 -6.11
CA TYR A 28 -12.22 -1.80 -4.67
C TYR A 28 -10.76 -2.05 -4.28
N LYS A 29 -9.93 -2.59 -5.20
CA LYS A 29 -8.48 -2.71 -4.95
C LYS A 29 -7.82 -1.39 -4.57
N ASP A 30 -8.25 -0.29 -5.19
CA ASP A 30 -7.64 1.03 -4.96
C ASP A 30 -7.92 1.52 -3.54
N TYR A 31 -9.13 1.29 -3.02
CA TYR A 31 -9.49 1.59 -1.63
C TYR A 31 -8.67 0.77 -0.64
N VAL A 32 -8.58 -0.54 -0.88
CA VAL A 32 -7.84 -1.47 -0.01
C VAL A 32 -6.35 -1.13 0.00
N LEU A 33 -5.75 -0.85 -1.17
CA LEU A 33 -4.34 -0.49 -1.29
C LEU A 33 -4.03 0.84 -0.63
N VAL A 34 -4.90 1.84 -0.77
CA VAL A 34 -4.69 3.15 -0.13
C VAL A 34 -4.81 3.04 1.39
N LEU A 35 -5.77 2.29 1.91
CA LEU A 35 -5.88 2.04 3.36
C LEU A 35 -4.65 1.31 3.91
N LEU A 36 -4.19 0.26 3.21
CA LEU A 36 -2.96 -0.43 3.56
C LEU A 36 -1.75 0.52 3.52
N PHE A 37 -1.65 1.35 2.49
CA PHE A 37 -0.58 2.34 2.38
C PHE A 37 -0.60 3.33 3.54
N VAL A 38 -1.76 3.93 3.86
CA VAL A 38 -1.88 4.87 4.99
C VAL A 38 -1.50 4.19 6.30
N LYS A 39 -1.96 2.95 6.52
CA LYS A 39 -1.58 2.15 7.71
C LYS A 39 -0.08 1.90 7.76
N TYR A 40 0.51 1.42 6.66
CA TYR A 40 1.93 1.11 6.56
C TYR A 40 2.82 2.32 6.82
N VAL A 41 2.56 3.45 6.12
CA VAL A 41 3.38 4.65 6.29
C VAL A 41 3.21 5.26 7.67
N SER A 42 1.99 5.21 8.24
CA SER A 42 1.73 5.71 9.59
C SER A 42 2.50 4.92 10.64
N ASP A 43 2.46 3.60 10.56
CA ASP A 43 3.19 2.75 11.52
C ASP A 43 4.71 2.91 11.41
N LYS A 44 5.23 3.13 10.20
CA LYS A 44 6.68 3.25 9.97
C LYS A 44 7.24 4.64 10.16
N TYR A 45 6.51 5.67 9.76
CA TYR A 45 7.09 6.99 9.54
C TYR A 45 6.43 8.10 10.34
N ALA A 46 5.31 7.86 11.06
CA ALA A 46 4.69 8.90 11.87
C ALA A 46 5.67 9.40 12.96
N GLY A 47 5.97 10.70 12.91
CA GLY A 47 6.89 11.34 13.85
C GLY A 47 8.39 11.04 13.60
N VAL A 48 8.74 10.36 12.51
CA VAL A 48 10.13 10.07 12.15
C VAL A 48 10.71 11.26 11.34
N PRO A 49 11.78 11.93 11.82
CA PRO A 49 12.43 12.99 11.04
C PRO A 49 13.04 12.45 9.74
N TYR A 50 12.93 13.25 8.68
CA TYR A 50 13.51 12.92 7.36
C TYR A 50 13.03 11.60 6.77
N ALA A 51 11.82 11.14 7.12
CA ALA A 51 11.21 9.97 6.54
C ALA A 51 11.01 10.14 5.02
N PRO A 52 11.07 9.05 4.23
CA PRO A 52 10.86 9.13 2.78
C PRO A 52 9.42 9.54 2.40
N ILE A 53 8.47 9.35 3.31
CA ILE A 53 7.08 9.80 3.20
C ILE A 53 6.77 10.72 4.37
N THR A 54 6.32 11.92 4.07
CA THR A 54 5.91 12.90 5.07
C THR A 54 4.45 12.68 5.46
N ILE A 55 4.18 12.51 6.75
CA ILE A 55 2.82 12.41 7.27
C ILE A 55 2.48 13.72 7.98
N PRO A 56 1.60 14.54 7.41
CA PRO A 56 1.13 15.77 8.05
C PRO A 56 0.45 15.48 9.39
N GLY A 57 0.53 16.43 10.32
CA GLY A 57 -0.18 16.31 11.59
C GLY A 57 -1.69 16.15 11.36
N GLY A 58 -2.29 15.15 11.98
CA GLY A 58 -3.72 14.83 11.81
C GLY A 58 -4.05 13.97 10.58
N ALA A 59 -3.04 13.49 9.83
CA ALA A 59 -3.22 12.66 8.63
C ALA A 59 -2.68 11.22 8.80
N SER A 60 -2.51 10.75 10.01
CA SER A 60 -2.07 9.38 10.30
C SER A 60 -3.25 8.39 10.28
N PHE A 61 -2.91 7.09 10.25
CA PHE A 61 -3.92 6.04 10.40
C PHE A 61 -4.67 6.13 11.75
N LYS A 62 -4.00 6.55 12.81
CA LYS A 62 -4.62 6.80 14.11
C LYS A 62 -5.70 7.91 14.03
N ASP A 63 -5.42 8.96 13.27
CA ASP A 63 -6.38 10.03 13.04
C ASP A 63 -7.58 9.55 12.21
N MET A 64 -7.33 8.66 11.22
CA MET A 64 -8.39 8.00 10.46
C MET A 64 -9.27 7.13 11.34
N VAL A 65 -8.73 6.36 12.27
CA VAL A 65 -9.47 5.56 13.24
C VAL A 65 -10.42 6.43 14.08
N ALA A 66 -10.02 7.64 14.44
CA ALA A 66 -10.86 8.59 15.20
C ALA A 66 -12.06 9.13 14.40
N LEU A 67 -12.15 8.83 13.10
CA LEU A 67 -13.29 9.20 12.24
C LEU A 67 -14.39 8.13 12.19
N LYS A 68 -14.14 6.92 12.69
CA LYS A 68 -15.11 5.82 12.66
C LYS A 68 -16.46 6.23 13.25
N GLY A 69 -17.52 5.79 12.60
CA GLY A 69 -18.90 6.06 13.03
C GLY A 69 -19.40 7.48 12.80
N LYS A 70 -18.59 8.39 12.29
CA LYS A 70 -19.05 9.76 11.98
C LYS A 70 -19.87 9.78 10.70
N PRO A 71 -20.99 10.54 10.65
CA PRO A 71 -21.87 10.59 9.48
C PRO A 71 -21.20 11.14 8.22
N ASP A 72 -20.14 11.94 8.37
CA ASP A 72 -19.35 12.56 7.31
C ASP A 72 -17.97 11.90 7.13
N ILE A 73 -17.82 10.64 7.54
CA ILE A 73 -16.53 9.90 7.57
C ILE A 73 -15.82 9.95 6.23
N GLY A 74 -16.49 9.74 5.10
CA GLY A 74 -15.90 9.74 3.77
C GLY A 74 -15.29 11.09 3.40
N ASP A 75 -16.04 12.17 3.60
CA ASP A 75 -15.57 13.54 3.37
C ASP A 75 -14.37 13.89 4.28
N GLN A 76 -14.45 13.49 5.55
CA GLN A 76 -13.37 13.72 6.50
C GLN A 76 -12.09 12.93 6.16
N ILE A 77 -12.22 11.69 5.68
CA ILE A 77 -11.07 10.90 5.19
C ILE A 77 -10.39 11.64 4.04
N ASN A 78 -11.18 12.07 3.05
CA ASN A 78 -10.65 12.81 1.90
C ASN A 78 -9.92 14.10 2.31
N LYS A 79 -10.55 14.92 3.15
CA LYS A 79 -10.05 16.25 3.53
C LYS A 79 -8.93 16.23 4.55
N LYS A 80 -9.01 15.33 5.54
CA LYS A 80 -8.07 15.34 6.67
C LYS A 80 -6.93 14.35 6.53
N ILE A 81 -7.14 13.24 5.82
CA ILE A 81 -6.15 12.18 5.70
C ILE A 81 -5.55 12.16 4.31
N ILE A 82 -6.35 11.84 3.29
CA ILE A 82 -5.88 11.58 1.93
C ILE A 82 -5.34 12.83 1.26
N GLY A 83 -6.08 13.94 1.29
CA GLY A 83 -5.68 15.20 0.67
C GLY A 83 -4.36 15.75 1.21
N PRO A 84 -4.19 15.93 2.53
CA PRO A 84 -2.92 16.39 3.10
C PRO A 84 -1.76 15.43 2.81
N LEU A 85 -1.98 14.11 2.93
CA LEU A 85 -0.96 13.10 2.66
C LEU A 85 -0.52 13.13 1.19
N ALA A 86 -1.48 13.19 0.26
CA ALA A 86 -1.22 13.27 -1.18
C ALA A 86 -0.46 14.55 -1.54
N ASN A 87 -0.88 15.70 -1.03
CA ASN A 87 -0.25 16.98 -1.30
C ASN A 87 1.21 17.03 -0.79
N ALA A 88 1.45 16.56 0.44
CA ALA A 88 2.78 16.56 1.05
C ALA A 88 3.78 15.66 0.29
N ASN A 89 3.29 14.59 -0.36
CA ASN A 89 4.12 13.59 -1.01
C ASN A 89 3.99 13.58 -2.54
N LYS A 90 3.23 14.50 -3.13
CA LYS A 90 2.97 14.58 -4.58
C LYS A 90 2.38 13.28 -5.15
N LEU A 91 1.45 12.67 -4.42
CA LEU A 91 0.75 11.48 -4.86
C LEU A 91 -0.47 11.88 -5.70
N SER A 92 -0.76 11.12 -6.75
CA SER A 92 -1.93 11.28 -7.63
C SER A 92 -2.85 10.05 -7.53
N ASP A 93 -4.00 10.16 -8.18
CA ASP A 93 -4.94 9.05 -8.42
C ASP A 93 -5.46 8.38 -7.13
N MET A 94 -5.65 9.16 -6.07
CA MET A 94 -6.26 8.67 -4.83
C MET A 94 -7.76 8.47 -5.03
N PRO A 95 -8.35 7.34 -4.56
CA PRO A 95 -9.79 7.12 -4.64
C PRO A 95 -10.56 8.11 -3.77
N ASP A 96 -11.77 8.44 -4.21
CA ASP A 96 -12.70 9.27 -3.45
C ASP A 96 -13.44 8.41 -2.41
N PHE A 97 -13.14 8.62 -1.13
CA PHE A 97 -13.78 7.92 -0.01
C PHE A 97 -15.20 8.42 0.29
N ASN A 98 -15.70 9.41 -0.46
CA ASN A 98 -17.06 9.92 -0.34
C ASN A 98 -17.88 9.70 -1.62
N ASP A 99 -17.47 8.76 -2.49
CA ASP A 99 -18.17 8.41 -3.73
C ASP A 99 -19.40 7.53 -3.42
N PRO A 100 -20.63 8.06 -3.54
CA PRO A 100 -21.83 7.31 -3.22
C PRO A 100 -22.14 6.20 -4.24
N GLY A 101 -21.61 6.32 -5.46
CA GLY A 101 -21.76 5.31 -6.50
C GLY A 101 -20.94 4.05 -6.25
N LYS A 102 -19.92 4.14 -5.39
CA LYS A 102 -19.01 3.03 -5.06
C LYS A 102 -19.16 2.54 -3.63
N LEU A 103 -19.28 3.45 -2.68
CA LEU A 103 -19.28 3.13 -1.26
C LEU A 103 -20.68 3.14 -0.63
N GLY A 104 -21.70 3.51 -1.39
CA GLY A 104 -23.04 3.71 -0.86
C GLY A 104 -23.24 5.09 -0.24
N SER A 105 -24.40 5.33 0.38
CA SER A 105 -24.76 6.62 0.94
C SER A 105 -25.37 6.50 2.33
N GLY A 106 -25.43 7.61 3.07
CA GLY A 106 -26.02 7.63 4.40
C GLY A 106 -25.31 6.69 5.38
N GLN A 107 -26.06 5.83 6.05
CA GLN A 107 -25.49 4.90 7.03
C GLN A 107 -24.61 3.82 6.38
N GLU A 108 -24.90 3.42 5.16
CA GLU A 108 -24.14 2.37 4.46
C GLU A 108 -22.65 2.74 4.29
N ILE A 109 -22.36 3.96 3.83
CA ILE A 109 -20.95 4.40 3.67
C ILE A 109 -20.24 4.50 5.03
N VAL A 110 -20.97 4.93 6.08
CA VAL A 110 -20.42 5.02 7.45
C VAL A 110 -20.03 3.64 7.97
N ASP A 111 -20.92 2.65 7.83
CA ASP A 111 -20.69 1.30 8.31
C ASP A 111 -19.56 0.64 7.52
N ARG A 112 -19.59 0.75 6.19
CA ARG A 112 -18.57 0.18 5.28
C ARG A 112 -17.18 0.73 5.56
N LEU A 113 -17.02 2.05 5.67
CA LEU A 113 -15.71 2.67 5.96
C LEU A 113 -15.26 2.37 7.40
N THR A 114 -16.18 2.32 8.35
CA THR A 114 -15.87 1.94 9.73
C THR A 114 -15.36 0.51 9.82
N ASN A 115 -16.01 -0.42 9.13
CA ASN A 115 -15.60 -1.83 9.07
C ASN A 115 -14.24 -2.00 8.39
N LEU A 116 -14.03 -1.33 7.24
CA LEU A 116 -12.74 -1.34 6.54
C LEU A 116 -11.60 -0.86 7.43
N ILE A 117 -11.77 0.28 8.10
CA ILE A 117 -10.75 0.80 9.02
C ILE A 117 -10.49 -0.20 10.15
N SER A 118 -11.55 -0.83 10.69
CA SER A 118 -11.43 -1.80 11.79
C SER A 118 -10.64 -3.04 11.39
N ILE A 119 -10.72 -3.49 10.13
CA ILE A 119 -9.89 -4.60 9.63
C ILE A 119 -8.40 -4.26 9.75
N PHE A 120 -8.00 -3.02 9.37
CA PHE A 120 -6.61 -2.58 9.44
C PHE A 120 -6.15 -2.20 10.86
N GLU A 121 -7.04 -2.07 11.85
CA GLU A 121 -6.68 -1.93 13.27
C GLU A 121 -6.20 -3.24 13.91
N ASN A 122 -6.31 -4.36 13.21
CA ASN A 122 -5.85 -5.64 13.72
C ASN A 122 -4.38 -5.54 14.18
N LYS A 123 -4.11 -5.90 15.43
CA LYS A 123 -2.76 -5.89 16.04
C LYS A 123 -1.75 -6.76 15.29
N ALA A 124 -2.21 -7.74 14.53
CA ALA A 124 -1.38 -8.54 13.65
C ALA A 124 -0.79 -7.74 12.48
N LEU A 125 -1.41 -6.60 12.11
CA LEU A 125 -0.95 -5.67 11.08
C LEU A 125 -0.14 -4.50 11.68
N ASP A 126 0.76 -4.76 12.60
CA ASP A 126 1.67 -3.76 13.15
C ASP A 126 2.96 -3.70 12.30
N PHE A 127 3.05 -2.69 11.43
CA PHE A 127 4.20 -2.49 10.55
C PHE A 127 5.38 -1.78 11.22
N SER A 128 5.21 -1.26 12.44
CA SER A 128 6.27 -0.53 13.17
C SER A 128 7.49 -1.40 13.46
N LYS A 129 7.32 -2.70 13.60
CA LYS A 129 8.35 -3.68 13.95
C LYS A 129 8.95 -4.42 12.76
N ASN A 130 8.43 -4.19 11.56
CA ASN A 130 8.99 -4.78 10.35
C ASN A 130 10.28 -4.02 9.97
N ARG A 131 11.42 -4.69 10.12
CA ARG A 131 12.70 -4.18 9.61
C ARG A 131 12.64 -4.20 8.10
N ALA A 132 12.88 -3.05 7.50
CA ALA A 132 12.64 -2.75 6.09
C ALA A 132 13.64 -3.37 5.09
N ASP A 133 14.55 -4.21 5.52
CA ASP A 133 15.59 -4.74 4.63
C ASP A 133 15.17 -6.09 4.06
N GLY A 134 14.35 -6.06 3.01
CA GLY A 134 14.08 -7.20 2.15
C GLY A 134 12.63 -7.59 1.89
N ASP A 135 11.66 -7.14 2.69
CA ASP A 135 10.25 -7.48 2.48
C ASP A 135 9.48 -6.31 1.86
N ASP A 136 9.18 -6.41 0.57
CA ASP A 136 8.26 -5.50 -0.13
C ASP A 136 6.81 -5.88 0.18
N ILE A 137 6.36 -5.52 1.40
CA ILE A 137 5.02 -5.85 1.88
C ILE A 137 3.93 -5.22 1.01
N LEU A 138 4.15 -4.00 0.52
CA LEU A 138 3.18 -3.34 -0.35
C LEU A 138 3.15 -3.99 -1.73
N GLY A 139 4.29 -4.37 -2.27
CA GLY A 139 4.38 -5.14 -3.51
C GLY A 139 3.76 -6.53 -3.39
N ASP A 140 4.01 -7.24 -2.30
CA ASP A 140 3.38 -8.53 -1.99
C ASP A 140 1.84 -8.40 -1.89
N ALA A 141 1.34 -7.34 -1.24
CA ALA A 141 -0.09 -7.07 -1.13
C ALA A 141 -0.71 -6.75 -2.50
N TYR A 142 -0.06 -5.90 -3.28
CA TYR A 142 -0.49 -5.58 -4.64
C TYR A 142 -0.56 -6.83 -5.52
N GLU A 143 0.49 -7.66 -5.51
CA GLU A 143 0.52 -8.90 -6.29
C GLU A 143 -0.57 -9.87 -5.85
N TYR A 144 -0.80 -10.01 -4.54
CA TYR A 144 -1.88 -10.84 -4.00
C TYR A 144 -3.24 -10.39 -4.52
N LEU A 145 -3.55 -9.09 -4.44
CA LEU A 145 -4.81 -8.53 -4.92
C LEU A 145 -4.96 -8.71 -6.43
N MET A 146 -3.90 -8.45 -7.22
CA MET A 146 -3.93 -8.64 -8.66
C MET A 146 -4.21 -10.09 -9.07
N ARG A 147 -3.65 -11.05 -8.35
CA ARG A 147 -3.89 -12.48 -8.54
C ARG A 147 -5.37 -12.85 -8.35
N HIS A 148 -5.99 -12.29 -7.31
CA HIS A 148 -7.41 -12.55 -7.01
C HIS A 148 -8.34 -11.87 -8.01
N PHE A 149 -8.11 -10.61 -8.35
CA PHE A 149 -8.93 -9.89 -9.33
C PHE A 149 -8.85 -10.49 -10.74
N ALA A 150 -7.69 -10.98 -11.15
CA ALA A 150 -7.56 -11.69 -12.41
C ALA A 150 -8.42 -12.98 -12.44
N ALA A 151 -8.54 -13.67 -11.30
CA ALA A 151 -9.40 -14.86 -11.19
C ALA A 151 -10.89 -14.51 -11.20
N GLU A 152 -11.30 -13.44 -10.51
CA GLU A 152 -12.70 -13.00 -10.45
C GLU A 152 -13.20 -12.40 -11.77
N SER A 153 -12.36 -11.67 -12.50
CA SER A 153 -12.73 -11.02 -13.77
C SER A 153 -12.75 -11.96 -14.97
N GLY A 154 -12.38 -13.23 -14.80
CA GLY A 154 -12.30 -14.22 -15.89
C GLY A 154 -11.25 -13.91 -16.96
N LYS A 155 -10.43 -12.88 -16.77
CA LYS A 155 -9.34 -12.50 -17.67
C LYS A 155 -8.06 -13.27 -17.34
N SER A 156 -7.21 -13.51 -18.34
CA SER A 156 -5.93 -14.19 -18.10
C SER A 156 -5.03 -13.35 -17.20
N LYS A 157 -4.32 -13.98 -16.25
CA LYS A 157 -3.45 -13.30 -15.28
C LYS A 157 -2.40 -12.40 -15.94
N GLY A 158 -1.88 -12.79 -17.10
CA GLY A 158 -0.88 -12.03 -17.84
C GLY A 158 -1.37 -10.71 -18.44
N GLN A 159 -2.68 -10.46 -18.47
CA GLN A 159 -3.26 -9.19 -18.91
C GLN A 159 -3.25 -8.11 -17.80
N PHE A 160 -3.03 -8.49 -16.55
CA PHE A 160 -3.06 -7.59 -15.41
C PHE A 160 -1.68 -7.19 -14.91
N TYR A 161 -0.75 -8.15 -14.85
CA TYR A 161 0.60 -7.92 -14.33
C TYR A 161 1.53 -9.06 -14.71
N THR A 162 2.84 -8.81 -14.66
CA THR A 162 3.86 -9.84 -14.80
C THR A 162 4.15 -10.44 -13.42
N PRO A 163 3.93 -11.74 -13.17
CA PRO A 163 4.23 -12.37 -11.89
C PRO A 163 5.68 -12.14 -11.45
N ALA A 164 5.91 -11.95 -10.15
CA ALA A 164 7.23 -11.68 -9.60
C ALA A 164 8.24 -12.78 -9.92
N GLU A 165 7.80 -14.02 -9.99
CA GLU A 165 8.63 -15.17 -10.38
C GLU A 165 9.17 -15.01 -11.81
N VAL A 166 8.34 -14.57 -12.74
CA VAL A 166 8.74 -14.32 -14.14
C VAL A 166 9.71 -13.13 -14.21
N SER A 167 9.38 -12.04 -13.52
CA SER A 167 10.24 -10.86 -13.45
C SER A 167 11.63 -11.18 -12.88
N ARG A 168 11.70 -12.02 -11.84
CA ARG A 168 12.95 -12.48 -11.25
C ARG A 168 13.77 -13.35 -12.20
N ILE A 169 13.11 -14.24 -12.95
CA ILE A 169 13.77 -15.07 -13.98
C ILE A 169 14.35 -14.17 -15.07
N MET A 170 13.55 -13.22 -15.58
CA MET A 170 13.99 -12.25 -16.59
C MET A 170 15.19 -11.43 -16.09
N ALA A 171 15.13 -10.90 -14.87
CA ALA A 171 16.22 -10.14 -14.27
C ALA A 171 17.52 -10.96 -14.15
N ARG A 172 17.42 -12.26 -13.84
CA ARG A 172 18.57 -13.17 -13.79
C ARG A 172 19.13 -13.44 -15.19
N ILE A 173 18.28 -13.69 -16.19
CA ILE A 173 18.72 -13.93 -17.57
C ILE A 173 19.46 -12.71 -18.13
N ILE A 174 18.94 -11.49 -17.86
CA ILE A 174 19.55 -10.24 -18.31
C ILE A 174 20.83 -9.90 -17.51
N GLY A 175 21.09 -10.56 -16.39
CA GLY A 175 22.28 -10.34 -15.57
C GLY A 175 22.30 -9.00 -14.83
N ILE A 176 21.13 -8.44 -14.48
CA ILE A 176 21.02 -7.13 -13.78
C ILE A 176 21.84 -7.12 -12.49
N HIS A 177 21.88 -8.23 -11.76
CA HIS A 177 22.64 -8.36 -10.51
C HIS A 177 24.16 -8.23 -10.74
N GLU A 178 24.67 -8.75 -11.85
CA GLU A 178 26.09 -8.63 -12.23
C GLU A 178 26.42 -7.23 -12.73
N ALA A 179 25.50 -6.58 -13.45
CA ALA A 179 25.67 -5.22 -13.96
C ALA A 179 25.81 -4.19 -12.82
N VAL A 180 25.00 -4.32 -11.77
CA VAL A 180 25.08 -3.47 -10.57
C VAL A 180 26.40 -3.70 -9.84
N SER A 181 26.81 -4.95 -9.64
CA SER A 181 28.10 -5.29 -9.00
C SER A 181 29.28 -4.74 -9.78
N ARG A 182 29.28 -4.88 -11.12
CA ARG A 182 30.34 -4.33 -11.99
C ARG A 182 30.39 -2.80 -11.96
N SER A 183 29.25 -2.12 -11.88
CA SER A 183 29.21 -0.65 -11.80
C SER A 183 29.76 -0.13 -10.47
N ILE A 184 29.52 -0.82 -9.37
CA ILE A 184 30.04 -0.50 -8.03
C ILE A 184 31.54 -0.73 -7.98
N LEU A 185 32.03 -1.85 -8.53
CA LEU A 185 33.46 -2.16 -8.61
C LEU A 185 34.21 -1.15 -9.50
N LYS A 186 33.63 -0.74 -10.63
CA LYS A 186 34.18 0.29 -11.49
C LYS A 186 34.27 1.65 -10.80
N ARG A 187 33.29 2.04 -10.00
CA ARG A 187 33.33 3.26 -9.19
C ARG A 187 34.41 3.19 -8.09
N LYS A 188 34.58 2.06 -7.41
CA LYS A 188 35.65 1.87 -6.42
C LYS A 188 37.04 1.98 -7.06
N SER A 189 37.27 1.33 -8.20
CA SER A 189 38.52 1.41 -8.90
C SER A 189 38.89 2.82 -9.39
N THR A 190 37.89 3.62 -9.79
CA THR A 190 38.13 5.01 -10.23
C THR A 190 38.42 5.95 -9.06
N TYR A 191 38.01 5.61 -7.85
CA TYR A 191 38.29 6.39 -6.62
C TYR A 191 39.69 6.07 -6.08
N ASP A 192 40.12 4.82 -6.15
CA ASP A 192 41.47 4.40 -5.68
C ASP A 192 42.61 4.94 -6.58
N ASN A 193 42.37 5.04 -7.88
CA ASN A 193 43.37 5.58 -8.82
C ASN A 193 43.56 7.13 -8.73
N ARG A 194 42.79 7.84 -7.93
CA ARG A 194 42.94 9.29 -7.68
C ARG A 194 43.70 9.64 -6.39
N ARG A 195 44.23 8.66 -5.69
CA ARG A 195 44.98 8.83 -4.44
C ARG A 195 46.43 8.36 -4.52
N VAL A 196 47.06 8.55 -5.66
CA VAL A 196 48.52 8.41 -5.73
C VAL A 196 49.08 9.76 -6.09
N PRO A 197 49.95 10.34 -5.25
CA PRO A 197 50.58 11.66 -5.46
C PRO A 197 51.55 11.64 -6.63
#